data_62ad6ab235221597c400ebc29fa8ab8d
#
_entry.id   62ad6ab235221597c400ebc29fa8ab8d
#
_cell.length_a   1.000
_cell.length_b   1.000
_cell.length_c   1.000
_cell.angle_alpha   90.00
_cell.angle_beta   90.00
_cell.angle_gamma   90.00
#
_symmetry.space_group_name_H-M   'P 1'
#
loop_
_entity.id
_entity.type
_entity.pdbx_description
1 polymer ?
#
loop_
_entity_poly.entity_id
_entity_poly.type
_entity_poly.pdbx_seq_one_letter_code
_entity_poly.pdbx_strand_id
1 'polypeptide(L)'
;MAQRSAVLRLALEKIIAHSPPEAVRIVGRGLFMGLRFGNSQRASRLSAECLSQGLLVETCGPLNEVLKLMPPLTIDLPVLERGLDILKRAYLSTLHNESSRGIA
;
A
#
# COMPACT_ATOMS: atom_id res chain seq x y z
N MET A 1 14.28 13.55 6.11
CA MET A 1 13.13 13.61 5.17
C MET A 1 13.42 12.86 3.89
N ALA A 2 14.45 13.26 3.15
CA ALA A 2 14.75 12.64 1.85
C ALA A 2 14.98 11.13 1.95
N GLN A 3 15.68 10.67 3.00
CA GLN A 3 15.95 9.25 3.18
C GLN A 3 14.65 8.46 3.41
N ARG A 4 13.74 8.99 4.23
CA ARG A 4 12.48 8.30 4.54
C ARG A 4 11.55 8.26 3.33
N SER A 5 11.48 9.34 2.57
CA SER A 5 10.65 9.35 1.37
C SER A 5 11.21 8.43 0.30
N ALA A 6 12.54 8.32 0.19
CA ALA A 6 13.18 7.38 -0.74
C ALA A 6 12.89 5.94 -0.34
N VAL A 7 12.97 5.62 0.95
CA VAL A 7 12.64 4.28 1.45
C VAL A 7 11.18 3.95 1.15
N LEU A 8 10.28 4.88 1.42
CA LEU A 8 8.85 4.69 1.17
C LEU A 8 8.58 4.44 -0.31
N ARG A 9 9.11 5.29 -1.18
CA ARG A 9 8.87 5.18 -2.61
C ARG A 9 9.44 3.89 -3.17
N LEU A 10 10.67 3.54 -2.81
CA LEU A 10 11.31 2.31 -3.29
C LEU A 10 10.52 1.08 -2.86
N ALA A 11 10.05 1.06 -1.61
CA ALA A 11 9.24 -0.05 -1.11
C ALA A 11 7.93 -0.17 -1.88
N LEU A 12 7.26 0.96 -2.16
CA LEU A 12 6.02 0.94 -2.94
C LEU A 12 6.25 0.48 -4.36
N GLU A 13 7.36 0.89 -4.99
CA GLU A 13 7.70 0.44 -6.33
C GLU A 13 7.91 -1.07 -6.38
N LYS A 14 8.55 -1.64 -5.36
CA LYS A 14 8.75 -3.08 -5.28
C LYS A 14 7.42 -3.82 -5.06
N ILE A 15 6.53 -3.24 -4.28
CA ILE A 15 5.22 -3.84 -4.01
C ILE A 15 4.38 -3.88 -5.28
N ILE A 16 4.28 -2.76 -6.00
CA ILE A 16 3.43 -2.70 -7.20
C ILE A 16 4.01 -3.49 -8.36
N ALA A 17 5.30 -3.84 -8.31
CA ALA A 17 5.92 -4.67 -9.34
C ALA A 17 5.30 -6.05 -9.43
N HIS A 18 4.55 -6.49 -8.40
CA HIS A 18 3.83 -7.76 -8.41
C HIS A 18 2.53 -7.70 -9.19
N SER A 19 2.15 -6.54 -9.74
CA SER A 19 0.89 -6.34 -10.47
C SER A 19 1.15 -5.69 -11.81
N PRO A 20 0.23 -5.83 -12.79
CA PRO A 20 0.34 -5.08 -14.04
C PRO A 20 0.33 -3.58 -13.80
N PRO A 21 1.02 -2.78 -14.64
CA PRO A 21 1.11 -1.33 -14.44
C PRO A 21 -0.25 -0.61 -14.37
N GLU A 22 -1.24 -1.13 -15.07
CA GLU A 22 -2.58 -0.53 -15.10
C GLU A 22 -3.43 -0.87 -13.87
N ALA A 23 -3.00 -1.84 -13.06
CA ALA A 23 -3.80 -2.30 -11.91
C ALA A 23 -3.64 -1.39 -10.70
N VAL A 24 -2.46 -0.83 -10.51
CA VAL A 24 -2.15 0.01 -9.36
C VAL A 24 -1.06 1.01 -9.73
N ARG A 25 -1.14 2.23 -9.18
CA ARG A 25 -0.11 3.26 -9.39
C ARG A 25 0.21 3.96 -8.09
N ILE A 26 1.44 4.46 -8.01
CA ILE A 26 1.86 5.29 -6.89
C ILE A 26 1.42 6.72 -7.18
N VAL A 27 0.78 7.37 -6.20
CA VAL A 27 0.37 8.77 -6.28
C VAL A 27 0.97 9.54 -5.11
N GLY A 28 1.08 10.85 -5.27
CA GLY A 28 1.64 11.71 -4.21
C GLY A 28 3.15 11.81 -4.27
N ARG A 29 3.72 12.39 -3.23
CA ARG A 29 5.18 12.59 -3.15
C ARG A 29 5.62 12.78 -1.70
N GLY A 30 6.94 12.67 -1.48
CA GLY A 30 7.51 12.80 -0.13
C GLY A 30 7.01 11.68 0.76
N LEU A 31 6.44 12.04 1.89
CA LEU A 31 5.82 11.08 2.81
C LEU A 31 4.29 11.08 2.70
N PHE A 32 3.74 11.77 1.69
CA PHE A 32 2.32 11.78 1.40
C PHE A 32 2.07 10.99 0.13
N MET A 33 2.17 9.68 0.22
CA MET A 33 2.02 8.78 -0.92
C MET A 33 0.86 7.84 -0.73
N GLY A 34 0.36 7.31 -1.83
CA GLY A 34 -0.69 6.32 -1.81
C GLY A 34 -0.57 5.37 -2.97
N LEU A 35 -1.34 4.31 -2.90
CA LEU A 35 -1.50 3.35 -3.98
C LEU A 35 -2.91 3.51 -4.53
N ARG A 36 -3.02 3.92 -5.79
CA ARG A 36 -4.31 4.09 -6.46
C ARG A 36 -4.64 2.83 -7.24
N PHE A 37 -5.78 2.26 -6.94
CA PHE A 37 -6.28 1.06 -7.59
C PHE A 37 -7.36 1.41 -8.61
N GLY A 38 -7.71 0.44 -9.46
CA GLY A 38 -8.76 0.63 -10.44
C GLY A 38 -10.17 0.65 -9.85
N ASN A 39 -10.32 0.17 -8.60
CA ASN A 39 -11.60 0.19 -7.92
C ASN A 39 -11.41 0.29 -6.40
N SER A 40 -12.48 0.68 -5.72
CA SER A 40 -12.45 0.87 -4.26
C SER A 40 -12.33 -0.46 -3.50
N GLN A 41 -12.77 -1.55 -4.08
CA GLN A 41 -12.73 -2.85 -3.39
C GLN A 41 -11.31 -3.30 -3.11
N ARG A 42 -10.40 -3.10 -4.05
CA ARG A 42 -9.00 -3.48 -3.87
C ARG A 42 -8.34 -2.67 -2.76
N ALA A 43 -8.58 -1.37 -2.73
CA ALA A 43 -8.06 -0.52 -1.68
C ALA A 43 -8.62 -0.92 -0.31
N SER A 44 -9.91 -1.18 -0.23
CA SER A 44 -10.57 -1.59 1.01
C SER A 44 -10.06 -2.94 1.52
N ARG A 45 -9.87 -3.90 0.62
CA ARG A 45 -9.34 -5.21 1.00
C ARG A 45 -7.92 -5.10 1.55
N LEU A 46 -7.10 -4.30 0.88
CA LEU A 46 -5.73 -4.11 1.34
C LEU A 46 -5.71 -3.40 2.70
N SER A 47 -6.55 -2.41 2.88
CA SER A 47 -6.66 -1.71 4.17
C SER A 47 -7.06 -2.68 5.29
N ALA A 48 -8.05 -3.54 5.03
CA ALA A 48 -8.50 -4.53 6.00
C ALA A 48 -7.41 -5.56 6.32
N GLU A 49 -6.69 -6.01 5.30
CA GLU A 49 -5.60 -6.97 5.50
C GLU A 49 -4.46 -6.36 6.30
N CYS A 50 -4.12 -5.09 6.02
CA CYS A 50 -3.11 -4.38 6.81
C CYS A 50 -3.52 -4.29 8.28
N LEU A 51 -4.77 -3.95 8.54
CA LEU A 51 -5.28 -3.85 9.91
C LEU A 51 -5.20 -5.19 10.63
N SER A 52 -5.52 -6.28 9.93
CA SER A 52 -5.42 -7.61 10.53
C SER A 52 -3.99 -7.98 10.91
N GLN A 53 -3.00 -7.37 10.28
CA GLN A 53 -1.58 -7.57 10.57
C GLN A 53 -0.99 -6.47 11.46
N GLY A 54 -1.83 -5.59 11.98
CA GLY A 54 -1.41 -4.56 12.92
C GLY A 54 -1.04 -3.22 12.32
N LEU A 55 -1.32 -2.99 11.04
CA LEU A 55 -1.02 -1.73 10.38
C LEU A 55 -2.31 -1.00 10.00
N LEU A 56 -2.52 0.16 10.60
CA LEU A 56 -3.68 1.00 10.28
C LEU A 56 -3.35 1.90 9.10
N VAL A 57 -4.08 1.74 8.00
CA VAL A 57 -4.02 2.62 6.83
C VAL A 57 -5.44 2.94 6.39
N GLU A 58 -5.61 4.08 5.74
CA GLU A 58 -6.93 4.56 5.34
C GLU A 58 -7.06 4.63 3.83
N THR A 59 -8.30 4.55 3.36
CA THR A 59 -8.59 4.80 1.95
C THR A 59 -9.01 6.25 1.76
N CYS A 60 -8.77 6.78 0.58
CA CYS A 60 -9.16 8.13 0.22
C CYS A 60 -9.42 8.21 -1.28
N GLY A 61 -9.66 9.44 -1.77
CA GLY A 61 -10.00 9.65 -3.16
C GLY A 61 -11.51 9.73 -3.36
N PRO A 62 -11.97 10.22 -4.51
CA PRO A 62 -13.39 10.39 -4.78
C PRO A 62 -14.23 9.12 -4.66
N LEU A 63 -13.59 7.95 -4.97
CA LEU A 63 -14.26 6.66 -4.92
C LEU A 63 -13.64 5.73 -3.88
N ASN A 64 -12.86 6.27 -2.95
CA ASN A 64 -12.09 5.49 -1.97
C ASN A 64 -11.17 4.46 -2.62
N GLU A 65 -10.61 4.79 -3.78
CA GLU A 65 -9.78 3.88 -4.55
C GLU A 65 -8.29 3.99 -4.23
N VAL A 66 -7.92 4.91 -3.34
CA VAL A 66 -6.52 5.15 -2.97
C VAL A 66 -6.25 4.68 -1.55
N LEU A 67 -5.23 3.85 -1.37
CA LEU A 67 -4.72 3.51 -0.05
C LEU A 67 -3.71 4.58 0.35
N LYS A 68 -4.01 5.34 1.39
CA LYS A 68 -3.23 6.51 1.80
C LYS A 68 -2.16 6.13 2.80
N LEU A 69 -0.92 6.56 2.54
CA LEU A 69 0.23 6.31 3.41
C LEU A 69 0.81 7.67 3.83
N MET A 70 0.66 7.99 5.10
CA MET A 70 1.13 9.27 5.65
C MET A 70 1.87 9.02 6.97
N PRO A 71 3.07 8.44 6.91
CA PRO A 71 3.84 8.23 8.14
C PRO A 71 4.24 9.56 8.75
N PRO A 72 4.38 9.64 10.08
CA PRO A 72 4.87 10.86 10.71
C PRO A 72 6.24 11.27 10.16
N LEU A 73 6.46 12.57 10.04
CA LEU A 73 7.73 13.09 9.52
C LEU A 73 8.93 12.68 10.38
N THR A 74 8.68 12.37 11.65
CA THR A 74 9.70 11.99 12.62
C THR A 74 9.78 10.48 12.85
N ILE A 75 9.13 9.68 11.98
CA ILE A 75 9.12 8.24 12.15
C ILE A 75 10.54 7.66 12.08
N ASP A 76 10.85 6.73 12.97
CA ASP A 76 12.13 6.02 12.92
C ASP A 76 12.18 5.08 11.74
N LEU A 77 13.34 4.99 11.08
CA LEU A 77 13.49 4.12 9.91
C LEU A 77 13.10 2.67 10.19
N PRO A 78 13.54 2.03 11.30
CA PRO A 78 13.13 0.65 11.57
C PRO A 78 11.62 0.48 11.70
N VAL A 79 10.93 1.48 12.25
CA VAL A 79 9.47 1.44 12.37
C VAL A 79 8.82 1.57 11.01
N LEU A 80 9.31 2.49 10.18
CA LEU A 80 8.83 2.66 8.81
C LEU A 80 9.02 1.36 8.02
N GLU A 81 10.19 0.76 8.10
CA GLU A 81 10.50 -0.47 7.38
C GLU A 81 9.61 -1.62 7.81
N ARG A 82 9.31 -1.75 9.11
CA ARG A 82 8.37 -2.76 9.60
C ARG A 82 6.97 -2.56 9.06
N GLY A 83 6.50 -1.30 9.04
CA GLY A 83 5.20 -0.98 8.48
C GLY A 83 5.12 -1.32 7.00
N LEU A 84 6.18 -1.01 6.23
CA LEU A 84 6.24 -1.33 4.82
C LEU A 84 6.32 -2.83 4.56
N ASP A 85 6.98 -3.58 5.45
CA ASP A 85 7.01 -5.03 5.35
C ASP A 85 5.63 -5.63 5.57
N ILE A 86 4.87 -5.11 6.54
CA ILE A 86 3.48 -5.50 6.75
C ILE A 86 2.65 -5.19 5.51
N LEU A 87 2.80 -4.00 4.95
CA LEU A 87 2.08 -3.61 3.73
C LEU A 87 2.37 -4.56 2.58
N LYS A 88 3.63 -4.93 2.39
CA LYS A 88 4.04 -5.86 1.35
C LYS A 88 3.37 -7.22 1.54
N ARG A 89 3.41 -7.75 2.76
CA ARG A 89 2.80 -9.05 3.05
C ARG A 89 1.29 -9.01 2.86
N ALA A 90 0.65 -7.92 3.29
CA ALA A 90 -0.78 -7.73 3.11
C ALA A 90 -1.15 -7.67 1.62
N TYR A 91 -0.35 -6.93 0.84
CA TYR A 91 -0.56 -6.80 -0.60
C TYR A 91 -0.49 -8.16 -1.29
N LEU A 92 0.55 -8.93 -0.98
CA LEU A 92 0.71 -10.27 -1.57
C LEU A 92 -0.44 -11.20 -1.16
N SER A 93 -0.91 -11.09 0.06
CA SER A 93 -2.05 -11.87 0.55
C SER A 93 -3.33 -11.54 -0.23
N THR A 94 -3.59 -10.27 -0.50
CA THR A 94 -4.77 -9.87 -1.28
C THR A 94 -4.68 -10.36 -2.72
N LEU A 95 -3.49 -10.34 -3.33
CA LEU A 95 -3.29 -10.85 -4.69
C LEU A 95 -3.56 -12.36 -4.74
N HIS A 96 -3.08 -13.10 -3.75
CA HIS A 96 -3.32 -14.54 -3.68
C HIS A 96 -4.82 -14.85 -3.58
N ASN A 97 -5.52 -14.12 -2.72
CA ASN A 97 -6.96 -14.31 -2.55
C ASN A 97 -7.74 -13.97 -3.81
N GLU A 98 -7.34 -12.92 -4.54
CA GLU A 98 -7.96 -12.57 -5.81
C GLU A 98 -7.76 -13.65 -6.86
N SER A 99 -6.55 -14.20 -6.95
CA SER A 99 -6.28 -15.31 -7.87
C SER A 99 -7.16 -16.51 -7.57
N SER A 100 -7.31 -16.87 -6.31
CA SER A 100 -8.17 -17.97 -5.90
C SER A 100 -9.61 -17.73 -6.29
N ARG A 101 -10.10 -16.50 -6.09
CA ARG A 101 -11.46 -16.13 -6.47
C ARG A 101 -11.66 -16.10 -7.97
N GLY A 102 -10.63 -15.67 -8.71
CA GLY A 102 -10.70 -15.62 -10.16
C GLY A 102 -10.82 -16.98 -10.80
N ILE A 103 -10.34 -18.02 -10.14
CA ILE A 103 -10.43 -19.39 -10.61
C ILE A 103 -11.82 -19.99 -10.35
N ALA A 104 -12.42 -19.54 -9.29
CA ALA A 104 -13.75 -20.00 -8.93
C ALA A 104 -14.81 -19.32 -9.79
#